data_c8e9e0d75340922928bfebf7911a6310
#
_entry.id   c8e9e0d75340922928bfebf7911a6310
#
_cell.length_a   1.000
_cell.length_b   1.000
_cell.length_c   1.000
_cell.angle_alpha   90.00
_cell.angle_beta   90.00
_cell.angle_gamma   90.00
#
_symmetry.space_group_name_H-M   'P 1'
#
loop_
_entity.id
_entity.type
_entity.pdbx_description
1 polymer ?
#
loop_
_entity_poly.entity_id
_entity_poly.type
_entity_poly.pdbx_seq_one_letter_code
_entity_poly.pdbx_strand_id
1 'polypeptide(L)'
;MSKIKLSETFIKDRVKLALTEDLYPYGDITSNLLNNNKIIEAQIISNQKAIVAGLLFVKQSFKQVDKKIKFILKKKDGSTVKKNSVIAIIKGKANSIMIAERVALNFLSHISGIATKTNQFVKLAGKNCKICCTRKTLPNYRIIQKYAVKLGGGTNHRFNLSDEFLIKDNHIASYDLKELVSLAIKNKN
;
A
#
# COMPACT_ATOMS: atom_id res chain seq x y z
N MET A 1 14.42 14.14 -3.37
CA MET A 1 13.43 13.05 -3.54
C MET A 1 12.26 13.30 -2.60
N SER A 2 11.08 13.57 -3.13
CA SER A 2 9.88 13.86 -2.36
C SER A 2 9.45 12.64 -1.52
N LYS A 3 9.06 12.91 -0.26
CA LYS A 3 8.41 11.88 0.57
C LYS A 3 7.06 11.56 -0.08
N ILE A 4 6.86 10.33 -0.56
CA ILE A 4 5.53 9.89 -1.01
C ILE A 4 4.60 9.98 0.20
N LYS A 5 3.69 10.94 0.17
CA LYS A 5 2.62 11.12 1.16
C LYS A 5 1.31 10.68 0.51
N LEU A 6 0.71 9.64 1.05
CA LEU A 6 -0.63 9.23 0.63
C LEU A 6 -1.66 10.22 1.20
N SER A 7 -2.41 10.90 0.33
CA SER A 7 -3.48 11.78 0.79
C SER A 7 -4.65 10.97 1.34
N GLU A 8 -5.37 11.56 2.28
CA GLU A 8 -6.56 10.92 2.87
C GLU A 8 -7.63 10.64 1.80
N THR A 9 -7.83 11.56 0.88
CA THR A 9 -8.76 11.40 -0.25
C THR A 9 -8.38 10.21 -1.11
N PHE A 10 -7.10 10.09 -1.50
CA PHE A 10 -6.62 8.94 -2.29
C PHE A 10 -6.90 7.61 -1.59
N ILE A 11 -6.62 7.53 -0.27
CA ILE A 11 -6.86 6.30 0.50
C ILE A 11 -8.36 5.99 0.53
N LYS A 12 -9.21 6.99 0.78
CA LYS A 12 -10.68 6.83 0.80
C LYS A 12 -11.21 6.30 -0.53
N ASP A 13 -10.77 6.87 -1.63
CA ASP A 13 -11.22 6.48 -2.97
C ASP A 13 -10.80 5.04 -3.32
N ARG A 14 -9.55 4.66 -3.01
CA ARG A 14 -9.07 3.28 -3.25
C ARG A 14 -9.82 2.25 -2.41
N VAL A 15 -10.06 2.56 -1.15
CA VAL A 15 -10.85 1.69 -0.26
C VAL A 15 -12.30 1.60 -0.72
N LYS A 16 -12.90 2.72 -1.15
CA LYS A 16 -14.27 2.72 -1.69
C LYS A 16 -14.40 1.79 -2.90
N LEU A 17 -13.46 1.87 -3.85
CA LEU A 17 -13.46 1.00 -5.03
C LEU A 17 -13.35 -0.47 -4.63
N ALA A 18 -12.44 -0.82 -3.72
CA ALA A 18 -12.27 -2.20 -3.26
C ALA A 18 -13.49 -2.73 -2.49
N LEU A 19 -14.14 -1.90 -1.67
CA LEU A 19 -15.39 -2.27 -1.01
C LEU A 19 -16.55 -2.42 -2.01
N THR A 20 -16.60 -1.58 -3.05
CA THR A 20 -17.60 -1.71 -4.11
C THR A 20 -17.43 -3.03 -4.87
N GLU A 21 -16.18 -3.41 -5.21
CA GLU A 21 -15.87 -4.68 -5.88
C GLU A 21 -16.34 -5.89 -5.05
N ASP A 22 -16.10 -5.85 -3.73
CA ASP A 22 -16.39 -6.96 -2.82
C ASP A 22 -17.88 -7.07 -2.44
N LEU A 23 -18.62 -5.95 -2.47
CA LEU A 23 -20.00 -5.87 -1.99
C LEU A 23 -21.07 -5.76 -3.10
N TYR A 24 -20.67 -5.50 -4.35
CA TYR A 24 -21.64 -5.36 -5.43
C TYR A 24 -22.14 -6.73 -5.94
N PRO A 25 -23.44 -6.86 -6.27
CA PRO A 25 -24.50 -5.87 -6.11
C PRO A 25 -25.30 -5.99 -4.78
N TYR A 26 -25.21 -7.13 -4.06
CA TYR A 26 -26.15 -7.46 -2.97
C TYR A 26 -25.57 -7.32 -1.57
N GLY A 27 -24.33 -6.79 -1.43
CA GLY A 27 -23.63 -6.72 -0.14
C GLY A 27 -23.17 -8.09 0.36
N ASP A 28 -22.81 -8.16 1.65
CA ASP A 28 -22.44 -9.42 2.28
C ASP A 28 -23.68 -10.20 2.73
N ILE A 29 -24.12 -11.10 1.88
CA ILE A 29 -25.32 -11.92 2.11
C ILE A 29 -25.19 -12.82 3.35
N THR A 30 -23.98 -13.25 3.69
CA THR A 30 -23.70 -14.10 4.85
C THR A 30 -23.74 -13.30 6.15
N SER A 31 -23.07 -12.16 6.20
CA SER A 31 -23.08 -11.31 7.39
C SER A 31 -24.44 -10.69 7.67
N ASN A 32 -25.29 -10.56 6.65
CA ASN A 32 -26.68 -10.10 6.81
C ASN A 32 -27.57 -11.10 7.60
N LEU A 33 -27.14 -12.35 7.73
CA LEU A 33 -27.83 -13.35 8.58
C LEU A 33 -27.55 -13.14 10.07
N LEU A 34 -26.54 -12.34 10.41
CA LEU A 34 -26.10 -12.15 11.79
C LEU A 34 -26.94 -11.10 12.52
N ASN A 35 -27.09 -11.27 13.84
CA ASN A 35 -27.68 -10.26 14.69
C ASN A 35 -26.81 -8.98 14.69
N ASN A 36 -27.32 -7.91 14.09
CA ASN A 36 -26.63 -6.64 13.88
C ASN A 36 -26.25 -5.86 15.15
N ASN A 37 -26.73 -6.28 16.33
CA ASN A 37 -26.48 -5.58 17.59
C ASN A 37 -25.32 -6.16 18.41
N LYS A 38 -24.76 -7.31 18.03
CA LYS A 38 -23.63 -7.92 18.74
C LYS A 38 -22.37 -7.10 18.56
N ILE A 39 -21.83 -6.57 19.65
CA ILE A 39 -20.52 -5.89 19.67
C ILE A 39 -19.45 -6.91 19.98
N ILE A 40 -18.41 -6.93 19.16
CA ILE A 40 -17.22 -7.79 19.33
C ILE A 40 -15.94 -6.98 19.35
N GLU A 41 -14.87 -7.62 19.85
CA GLU A 41 -13.50 -7.17 19.71
C GLU A 41 -12.75 -8.21 18.88
N ALA A 42 -12.07 -7.76 17.82
CA ALA A 42 -11.24 -8.58 16.94
C ALA A 42 -9.81 -8.05 16.92
N GLN A 43 -8.86 -8.92 16.59
CA GLN A 43 -7.45 -8.56 16.50
C GLN A 43 -6.89 -8.92 15.13
N ILE A 44 -6.09 -8.01 14.56
CA ILE A 44 -5.24 -8.32 13.42
C ILE A 44 -3.90 -8.77 13.95
N ILE A 45 -3.52 -10.02 13.62
CA ILE A 45 -2.31 -10.67 14.12
C ILE A 45 -1.42 -11.04 12.92
N SER A 46 -0.12 -10.85 13.07
CA SER A 46 0.85 -11.25 12.03
C SER A 46 1.13 -12.75 12.09
N ASN A 47 1.00 -13.46 10.96
CA ASN A 47 1.30 -14.88 10.84
C ASN A 47 2.80 -15.18 10.70
N GLN A 48 3.61 -14.16 10.43
CA GLN A 48 5.05 -14.30 10.18
C GLN A 48 5.81 -13.01 10.53
N LYS A 49 7.14 -13.07 10.48
CA LYS A 49 7.98 -11.87 10.57
C LYS A 49 7.78 -11.02 9.31
N ALA A 50 7.42 -9.73 9.49
CA ALA A 50 7.13 -8.82 8.40
C ALA A 50 7.44 -7.35 8.74
N ILE A 51 7.48 -6.51 7.71
CA ILE A 51 7.37 -5.05 7.83
C ILE A 51 5.90 -4.69 7.63
N VAL A 52 5.27 -4.14 8.64
CA VAL A 52 3.86 -3.70 8.56
C VAL A 52 3.77 -2.45 7.68
N ALA A 53 2.82 -2.46 6.74
CA ALA A 53 2.58 -1.32 5.88
C ALA A 53 1.13 -1.29 5.37
N GLY A 54 0.54 -0.09 5.29
CA GLY A 54 -0.82 0.10 4.78
C GLY A 54 -1.90 0.24 5.85
N LEU A 55 -1.54 0.52 7.10
CA LEU A 55 -2.48 0.63 8.22
C LEU A 55 -3.56 1.70 8.04
N LEU A 56 -3.28 2.75 7.26
CA LEU A 56 -4.29 3.77 6.93
C LEU A 56 -5.39 3.20 6.03
N PHE A 57 -5.06 2.32 5.08
CA PHE A 57 -6.04 1.61 4.26
C PHE A 57 -6.89 0.67 5.12
N VAL A 58 -6.24 -0.08 6.02
CA VAL A 58 -6.92 -0.98 6.97
C VAL A 58 -7.93 -0.20 7.82
N LYS A 59 -7.49 0.88 8.47
CA LYS A 59 -8.38 1.74 9.26
C LYS A 59 -9.54 2.28 8.43
N GLN A 60 -9.26 2.71 7.21
CA GLN A 60 -10.24 3.29 6.32
C GLN A 60 -11.27 2.26 5.84
N SER A 61 -10.87 0.98 5.61
CA SER A 61 -11.79 -0.10 5.25
C SER A 61 -12.86 -0.29 6.32
N PHE A 62 -12.46 -0.37 7.58
CA PHE A 62 -13.42 -0.47 8.69
C PHE A 62 -14.28 0.80 8.84
N LYS A 63 -13.67 1.97 8.72
CA LYS A 63 -14.39 3.25 8.91
C LYS A 63 -15.38 3.59 7.80
N GLN A 64 -15.19 3.10 6.59
CA GLN A 64 -16.16 3.28 5.51
C GLN A 64 -17.38 2.38 5.65
N VAL A 65 -17.21 1.18 6.20
CA VAL A 65 -18.33 0.29 6.50
C VAL A 65 -19.14 0.79 7.70
N ASP A 66 -18.44 1.16 8.79
CA ASP A 66 -19.09 1.69 9.99
C ASP A 66 -18.19 2.71 10.72
N LYS A 67 -18.61 3.99 10.71
CA LYS A 67 -17.90 5.09 11.38
C LYS A 67 -17.75 4.88 12.89
N LYS A 68 -18.65 4.08 13.53
CA LYS A 68 -18.63 3.82 14.98
C LYS A 68 -17.56 2.80 15.39
N ILE A 69 -17.00 2.02 14.45
CA ILE A 69 -15.92 1.08 14.75
C ILE A 69 -14.75 1.82 15.41
N LYS A 70 -14.33 1.33 16.58
CA LYS A 70 -13.09 1.79 17.24
C LYS A 70 -11.92 0.99 16.69
N PHE A 71 -10.92 1.68 16.15
CA PHE A 71 -9.70 1.10 15.58
C PHE A 71 -8.49 1.55 16.38
N ILE A 72 -7.82 0.61 17.05
CA ILE A 72 -6.71 0.86 17.97
C ILE A 72 -5.44 0.28 17.37
N LEU A 73 -4.53 1.14 16.94
CA LEU A 73 -3.23 0.75 16.41
C LEU A 73 -2.31 0.26 17.55
N LYS A 74 -1.69 -0.91 17.36
CA LYS A 74 -0.63 -1.47 18.21
C LYS A 74 0.74 -1.38 17.55
N LYS A 75 0.78 -1.20 16.24
CA LYS A 75 2.00 -1.02 15.43
C LYS A 75 1.83 0.17 14.49
N LYS A 76 2.96 0.68 13.97
CA LYS A 76 3.01 1.76 12.97
C LYS A 76 3.50 1.20 11.64
N ASP A 77 3.16 1.86 10.54
CA ASP A 77 3.74 1.55 9.23
C ASP A 77 5.27 1.67 9.30
N GLY A 78 5.95 0.70 8.68
CA GLY A 78 7.41 0.54 8.76
C GLY A 78 7.91 -0.28 9.96
N SER A 79 7.06 -0.63 10.93
CA SER A 79 7.47 -1.46 12.07
C SER A 79 7.76 -2.89 11.65
N THR A 80 8.83 -3.47 12.17
CA THR A 80 9.07 -4.92 12.10
C THR A 80 8.21 -5.63 13.14
N VAL A 81 7.49 -6.66 12.74
CA VAL A 81 6.72 -7.55 13.62
C VAL A 81 7.23 -8.98 13.54
N LYS A 82 7.00 -9.75 14.61
CA LYS A 82 7.24 -11.19 14.67
C LYS A 82 5.91 -11.93 14.46
N LYS A 83 5.96 -13.23 14.23
CA LYS A 83 4.78 -14.10 14.28
C LYS A 83 4.03 -13.88 15.59
N ASN A 84 2.71 -13.88 15.54
CA ASN A 84 1.77 -13.65 16.64
C ASN A 84 1.78 -12.23 17.23
N SER A 85 2.46 -11.26 16.59
CA SER A 85 2.37 -9.86 17.02
C SER A 85 0.99 -9.29 16.69
N VAL A 86 0.33 -8.68 17.68
CA VAL A 86 -0.91 -7.92 17.46
C VAL A 86 -0.57 -6.60 16.76
N ILE A 87 -1.19 -6.37 15.60
CA ILE A 87 -0.99 -5.18 14.76
C ILE A 87 -2.02 -4.11 15.09
N ALA A 88 -3.28 -4.50 15.23
CA ALA A 88 -4.40 -3.60 15.58
C ALA A 88 -5.50 -4.36 16.31
N ILE A 89 -6.31 -3.62 17.07
CA ILE A 89 -7.53 -4.10 17.71
C ILE A 89 -8.71 -3.33 17.12
N ILE A 90 -9.76 -4.04 16.78
CA ILE A 90 -10.98 -3.51 16.17
C ILE A 90 -12.16 -3.85 17.08
N LYS A 91 -12.96 -2.84 17.47
CA LYS A 91 -14.14 -3.05 18.29
C LYS A 91 -15.37 -2.38 17.66
N GLY A 92 -16.42 -3.13 17.46
CA GLY A 92 -17.63 -2.66 16.81
C GLY A 92 -18.65 -3.77 16.58
N LYS A 93 -19.65 -3.48 15.75
CA LYS A 93 -20.66 -4.48 15.37
C LYS A 93 -20.02 -5.64 14.61
N ALA A 94 -20.39 -6.87 14.95
CA ALA A 94 -19.83 -8.08 14.39
C ALA A 94 -19.90 -8.10 12.85
N ASN A 95 -21.09 -7.85 12.29
CA ASN A 95 -21.27 -7.85 10.85
C ASN A 95 -20.44 -6.74 10.15
N SER A 96 -20.38 -5.53 10.74
CA SER A 96 -19.58 -4.43 10.16
C SER A 96 -18.08 -4.79 10.11
N ILE A 97 -17.58 -5.51 11.12
CA ILE A 97 -16.19 -5.99 11.14
C ILE A 97 -15.98 -7.04 10.07
N MET A 98 -16.87 -8.02 9.94
CA MET A 98 -16.77 -9.09 8.93
C MET A 98 -16.82 -8.55 7.50
N ILE A 99 -17.73 -7.61 7.23
CA ILE A 99 -17.87 -6.96 5.92
C ILE A 99 -16.56 -6.25 5.50
N ALA A 100 -15.88 -5.58 6.43
CA ALA A 100 -14.67 -4.80 6.13
C ALA A 100 -13.39 -5.65 6.09
N GLU A 101 -13.40 -6.83 6.70
CA GLU A 101 -12.21 -7.65 7.00
C GLU A 101 -11.40 -7.97 5.76
N ARG A 102 -12.04 -8.52 4.72
CA ARG A 102 -11.32 -9.00 3.53
C ARG A 102 -10.59 -7.87 2.83
N VAL A 103 -11.25 -6.76 2.57
CA VAL A 103 -10.66 -5.57 1.94
C VAL A 103 -9.51 -5.02 2.79
N ALA A 104 -9.69 -4.92 4.10
CA ALA A 104 -8.66 -4.46 5.04
C ALA A 104 -7.42 -5.36 4.99
N LEU A 105 -7.59 -6.69 5.05
CA LEU A 105 -6.50 -7.65 5.02
C LEU A 105 -5.81 -7.72 3.66
N ASN A 106 -6.53 -7.55 2.56
CA ASN A 106 -5.95 -7.50 1.22
C ASN A 106 -4.97 -6.31 1.08
N PHE A 107 -5.36 -5.11 1.50
CA PHE A 107 -4.44 -3.97 1.53
C PHE A 107 -3.25 -4.22 2.45
N LEU A 108 -3.49 -4.68 3.67
CA LEU A 108 -2.41 -4.92 4.64
C LEU A 108 -1.40 -5.94 4.12
N SER A 109 -1.87 -7.07 3.61
CA SER A 109 -1.02 -8.17 3.15
C SER A 109 -0.21 -7.76 1.92
N HIS A 110 -0.85 -7.13 0.93
CA HIS A 110 -0.18 -6.70 -0.29
C HIS A 110 0.92 -5.65 0.00
N ILE A 111 0.58 -4.60 0.75
CA ILE A 111 1.51 -3.50 1.02
C ILE A 111 2.64 -3.97 1.94
N SER A 112 2.32 -4.73 3.00
CA SER A 112 3.32 -5.31 3.91
C SER A 112 4.22 -6.34 3.20
N GLY A 113 3.67 -7.13 2.27
CA GLY A 113 4.43 -8.09 1.47
C GLY A 113 5.53 -7.41 0.66
N ILE A 114 5.19 -6.32 -0.05
CA ILE A 114 6.17 -5.52 -0.81
C ILE A 114 7.22 -4.90 0.11
N ALA A 115 6.79 -4.28 1.23
CA ALA A 115 7.72 -3.68 2.20
C ALA A 115 8.67 -4.74 2.79
N THR A 116 8.14 -5.91 3.14
CA THR A 116 8.92 -7.02 3.70
C THR A 116 9.94 -7.55 2.69
N LYS A 117 9.53 -7.79 1.44
CA LYS A 117 10.41 -8.27 0.38
C LYS A 117 11.49 -7.24 0.08
N THR A 118 11.12 -5.96 -0.01
CA THR A 118 12.09 -4.87 -0.18
C THR A 118 13.13 -4.86 0.95
N ASN A 119 12.69 -5.01 2.21
CA ASN A 119 13.59 -5.03 3.36
C ASN A 119 14.57 -6.20 3.32
N GLN A 120 14.15 -7.37 2.82
CA GLN A 120 15.05 -8.50 2.60
C GLN A 120 16.17 -8.14 1.62
N PHE A 121 15.83 -7.57 0.46
CA PHE A 121 16.82 -7.13 -0.52
C PHE A 121 17.73 -6.03 0.01
N VAL A 122 17.19 -5.04 0.73
CA VAL A 122 17.98 -3.96 1.33
C VAL A 122 19.01 -4.51 2.31
N LYS A 123 18.64 -5.51 3.11
CA LYS A 123 19.56 -6.16 4.04
C LYS A 123 20.66 -6.95 3.33
N LEU A 124 20.33 -7.66 2.25
CA LEU A 124 21.29 -8.41 1.47
C LEU A 124 22.26 -7.48 0.71
N ALA A 125 21.77 -6.35 0.18
CA ALA A 125 22.57 -5.38 -0.55
C ALA A 125 23.59 -4.64 0.34
N GLY A 126 23.36 -4.59 1.65
CA GLY A 126 24.25 -3.90 2.58
C GLY A 126 24.24 -2.38 2.40
N LYS A 127 25.34 -1.72 2.86
CA LYS A 127 25.44 -0.26 2.87
C LYS A 127 25.88 0.35 1.53
N ASN A 128 26.54 -0.43 0.69
CA ASN A 128 27.16 0.05 -0.54
C ASN A 128 26.25 0.02 -1.77
N CYS A 129 25.07 -0.57 -1.66
CA CYS A 129 24.12 -0.68 -2.75
C CYS A 129 22.70 -0.26 -2.31
N LYS A 130 22.02 0.51 -3.15
CA LYS A 130 20.64 0.95 -2.90
C LYS A 130 19.67 0.12 -3.72
N ILE A 131 18.70 -0.50 -3.08
CA ILE A 131 17.59 -1.17 -3.75
C ILE A 131 16.60 -0.12 -4.22
N CYS A 132 16.41 -0.03 -5.54
CA CYS A 132 15.57 0.98 -6.17
C CYS A 132 14.38 0.33 -6.88
N CYS A 133 13.18 0.92 -6.74
CA CYS A 133 12.01 0.47 -7.47
C CYS A 133 12.05 0.93 -8.94
N THR A 134 11.15 0.38 -9.75
CA THR A 134 10.95 0.75 -11.15
C THR A 134 9.54 1.30 -11.40
N ARG A 135 9.20 1.56 -12.67
CA ARG A 135 7.83 1.85 -13.11
C ARG A 135 7.04 0.60 -13.53
N LYS A 136 7.62 -0.60 -13.41
CA LYS A 136 6.94 -1.88 -13.67
C LYS A 136 6.05 -2.24 -12.48
N THR A 137 4.94 -1.54 -12.37
CA THR A 137 3.98 -1.62 -11.25
C THR A 137 2.62 -2.09 -11.75
N LEU A 138 1.80 -2.62 -10.85
CA LEU A 138 0.40 -2.87 -11.17
C LEU A 138 -0.29 -1.55 -11.57
N PRO A 139 -1.11 -1.56 -12.63
CA PRO A 139 -1.89 -0.39 -13.03
C PRO A 139 -2.67 0.17 -11.82
N ASN A 140 -2.70 1.50 -11.71
CA ASN A 140 -3.38 2.22 -10.63
C ASN A 140 -2.85 1.97 -9.19
N TYR A 141 -1.85 1.09 -8.99
CA TYR A 141 -1.27 0.78 -7.67
C TYR A 141 0.12 1.36 -7.44
N ARG A 142 0.70 2.07 -8.44
CA ARG A 142 2.08 2.56 -8.38
C ARG A 142 2.42 3.33 -7.12
N ILE A 143 1.58 4.27 -6.71
CA ILE A 143 1.84 5.10 -5.52
C ILE A 143 1.86 4.24 -4.24
N ILE A 144 0.97 3.25 -4.15
CA ILE A 144 0.88 2.32 -3.02
C ILE A 144 2.13 1.44 -2.98
N GLN A 145 2.54 0.88 -4.14
CA GLN A 145 3.69 -0.01 -4.22
C GLN A 145 5.01 0.74 -3.94
N LYS A 146 5.15 1.97 -4.47
CA LYS A 146 6.32 2.82 -4.17
C LYS A 146 6.36 3.27 -2.70
N TYR A 147 5.21 3.51 -2.08
CA TYR A 147 5.10 3.75 -0.64
C TYR A 147 5.61 2.54 0.15
N ALA A 148 5.18 1.33 -0.20
CA ALA A 148 5.64 0.10 0.42
C ALA A 148 7.15 -0.13 0.29
N VAL A 149 7.72 0.12 -0.90
CA VAL A 149 9.17 0.05 -1.14
C VAL A 149 9.93 0.98 -0.19
N LYS A 150 9.42 2.21 0.01
CA LYS A 150 10.05 3.18 0.92
C LYS A 150 10.03 2.70 2.37
N LEU A 151 8.92 2.12 2.82
CA LEU A 151 8.80 1.56 4.17
C LEU A 151 9.71 0.34 4.38
N GLY A 152 9.98 -0.42 3.33
CA GLY A 152 10.94 -1.52 3.34
C GLY A 152 12.42 -1.08 3.36
N GLY A 153 12.70 0.23 3.31
CA GLY A 153 14.06 0.78 3.28
C GLY A 153 14.63 0.98 1.88
N GLY A 154 13.87 0.68 0.82
CA GLY A 154 14.26 0.94 -0.56
C GLY A 154 14.18 2.42 -0.94
N THR A 155 14.67 2.72 -2.12
CA THR A 155 14.62 4.04 -2.76
C THR A 155 13.63 4.03 -3.91
N ASN A 156 13.06 5.19 -4.24
CA ASN A 156 12.17 5.32 -5.38
C ASN A 156 12.91 5.96 -6.56
N HIS A 157 12.79 5.37 -7.72
CA HIS A 157 13.06 5.99 -9.02
C HIS A 157 11.89 6.88 -9.43
N ARG A 158 12.01 7.60 -10.55
CA ARG A 158 10.95 8.47 -11.08
C ARG A 158 9.57 7.83 -10.96
N PHE A 159 8.60 8.66 -10.57
CA PHE A 159 7.23 8.20 -10.35
C PHE A 159 6.48 8.00 -11.67
N ASN A 160 6.63 8.95 -12.58
CA ASN A 160 5.96 8.98 -13.88
C ASN A 160 6.91 9.46 -14.98
N LEU A 161 6.38 9.80 -16.14
CA LEU A 161 7.18 10.25 -17.29
C LEU A 161 7.60 11.72 -17.19
N SER A 162 6.96 12.50 -16.33
CA SER A 162 7.26 13.92 -16.12
C SER A 162 8.24 14.22 -14.99
N ASP A 163 8.63 13.22 -14.17
CA ASP A 163 9.56 13.45 -13.06
C ASP A 163 11.01 13.61 -13.52
N GLU A 164 11.46 12.74 -14.43
CA GLU A 164 12.86 12.66 -14.87
C GLU A 164 12.93 12.17 -16.30
N PHE A 165 13.85 12.73 -17.09
CA PHE A 165 14.22 12.18 -18.37
C PHE A 165 14.84 10.79 -18.20
N LEU A 166 14.45 9.85 -19.05
CA LEU A 166 15.07 8.53 -19.15
C LEU A 166 15.13 8.14 -20.62
N ILE A 167 16.26 8.42 -21.23
CA ILE A 167 16.58 8.01 -22.60
C ILE A 167 16.83 6.49 -22.58
N LYS A 168 16.22 5.77 -23.49
CA LYS A 168 16.27 4.32 -23.61
C LYS A 168 16.63 3.92 -25.03
N ASP A 169 16.89 2.60 -25.21
CA ASP A 169 17.13 1.94 -26.49
C ASP A 169 16.14 2.38 -27.60
N ASN A 170 14.85 2.35 -27.32
CA ASN A 170 13.83 2.76 -28.30
C ASN A 170 13.96 4.23 -28.71
N HIS A 171 14.47 5.12 -27.88
CA HIS A 171 14.70 6.52 -28.27
C HIS A 171 15.95 6.64 -29.17
N ILE A 172 17.04 5.98 -28.80
CA ILE A 172 18.28 6.03 -29.55
C ILE A 172 18.24 5.21 -30.85
N ALA A 173 17.30 4.31 -30.99
CA ALA A 173 17.03 3.62 -32.26
C ALA A 173 16.53 4.56 -33.36
N SER A 174 15.92 5.70 -33.00
CA SER A 174 15.30 6.65 -33.93
C SER A 174 15.94 8.04 -33.92
N TYR A 175 16.73 8.37 -32.90
CA TYR A 175 17.33 9.70 -32.71
C TYR A 175 18.78 9.60 -32.24
N ASP A 176 19.60 10.56 -32.59
CA ASP A 176 21.00 10.63 -32.13
C ASP A 176 21.05 10.88 -30.59
N LEU A 177 21.88 10.10 -29.89
CA LEU A 177 22.00 10.17 -28.43
C LEU A 177 22.49 11.55 -27.95
N LYS A 178 23.47 12.17 -28.69
CA LYS A 178 24.03 13.48 -28.29
C LYS A 178 22.99 14.57 -28.43
N GLU A 179 22.16 14.50 -29.49
CA GLU A 179 21.04 15.41 -29.69
C GLU A 179 20.01 15.28 -28.55
N LEU A 180 19.59 14.03 -28.23
CA LEU A 180 18.64 13.77 -27.14
C LEU A 180 19.15 14.28 -25.78
N VAL A 181 20.42 14.07 -25.48
CA VAL A 181 21.03 14.57 -24.24
C VAL A 181 21.05 16.11 -24.20
N SER A 182 21.42 16.75 -25.31
CA SER A 182 21.45 18.21 -25.43
C SER A 182 20.05 18.80 -25.22
N LEU A 183 19.01 18.20 -25.83
CA LEU A 183 17.62 18.60 -25.65
C LEU A 183 17.15 18.38 -24.21
N ALA A 184 17.52 17.27 -23.58
CA ALA A 184 17.17 16.99 -22.20
C ALA A 184 17.78 18.01 -21.23
N ILE A 185 19.05 18.41 -21.45
CA ILE A 185 19.73 19.45 -20.65
C ILE A 185 19.02 20.80 -20.83
N LYS A 186 18.71 21.18 -22.07
CA LYS A 186 18.04 22.45 -22.38
C LYS A 186 16.64 22.55 -21.77
N ASN A 187 15.92 21.43 -21.66
CA ASN A 187 14.54 21.37 -21.14
C ASN A 187 14.45 20.88 -19.67
N LYS A 188 15.57 20.85 -18.96
CA LYS A 188 15.59 20.53 -17.55
C LYS A 188 15.03 21.73 -16.75
N ASN A 189 13.86 21.54 -16.13
CA ASN A 189 13.26 22.47 -15.18
C ASN A 189 13.89 22.35 -13.80
#